data_05c301cb83e7adc7c2394aed0d671c75
#
_entry.id   05c301cb83e7adc7c2394aed0d671c75
#
_cell.length_a   1.000
_cell.length_b   1.000
_cell.length_c   1.000
_cell.angle_alpha   90.00
_cell.angle_beta   90.00
_cell.angle_gamma   90.00
#
_symmetry.space_group_name_H-M   'P 1'
#
loop_
_entity.id
_entity.type
_entity.pdbx_description
1 polymer ?
#
loop_
_entity_poly.entity_id
_entity_poly.type
_entity_poly.pdbx_seq_one_letter_code
_entity_poly.pdbx_strand_id
1 'polypeptide(L)'
;MIVLTVLATVTGAAGLAASDDQPVADAVAAEPTTAAEERAPWASPLTSFLGLGPEAAAEHMSAGEQKIAACMQAAGFEYTPAVPETADVLPGELTSFADASEYGYGLTINRSADEMPNREAYEALSARERERWDDALYGPAADGTGCLNEAGIVLPEQALERELSRPEFRNLAAGMAELETAITTHERVTRAVSAWSACMAEQDFPGLDAPGDGFELVLERAGQTVGADVAVDGFDTAWLDRLSDAELAELQEFERAVARADIRCLADYDAVEREIRTDLENEFIAGHRDELASLRSAMEQHG
;
A
#
# COMPACT_ATOMS: atom_id res chain seq x y z
N MET A 1 -4.06 -0.24 -0.41
CA MET A 1 -4.77 -1.34 -1.13
C MET A 1 -4.82 -2.52 -0.18
N ILE A 2 -5.97 -2.81 0.43
CA ILE A 2 -6.09 -3.96 1.34
C ILE A 2 -6.06 -5.21 0.47
N VAL A 3 -4.93 -5.89 0.45
CA VAL A 3 -4.84 -7.25 -0.08
C VAL A 3 -5.33 -8.19 1.02
N LEU A 4 -6.59 -8.59 0.94
CA LEU A 4 -7.09 -9.72 1.73
C LEU A 4 -6.42 -10.99 1.18
N THR A 5 -5.29 -11.37 1.78
CA THR A 5 -4.59 -12.61 1.43
C THR A 5 -5.39 -13.80 1.95
N VAL A 6 -6.23 -14.37 1.09
CA VAL A 6 -6.81 -15.70 1.33
C VAL A 6 -5.79 -16.74 0.86
N LEU A 7 -5.12 -17.40 1.79
CA LEU A 7 -4.28 -18.56 1.51
C LEU A 7 -5.17 -19.70 0.99
N ALA A 8 -5.15 -19.94 -0.31
CA ALA A 8 -5.66 -21.15 -0.93
C ALA A 8 -4.48 -22.06 -1.30
N THR A 9 -4.26 -23.09 -0.50
CA THR A 9 -3.35 -24.18 -0.84
C THR A 9 -3.95 -25.05 -1.94
N VAL A 10 -3.43 -24.93 -3.16
CA VAL A 10 -3.74 -25.86 -4.26
C VAL A 10 -2.59 -26.82 -4.43
N THR A 11 -2.82 -28.09 -4.05
CA THR A 11 -1.99 -29.23 -4.45
C THR A 11 -2.44 -29.69 -5.84
N GLY A 12 -1.65 -29.45 -6.86
CA GLY A 12 -1.93 -29.88 -8.24
C GLY A 12 -0.82 -30.75 -8.81
N ALA A 13 -1.19 -31.94 -9.26
CA ALA A 13 -0.34 -32.98 -9.81
C ALA A 13 0.09 -32.66 -11.24
N ALA A 14 1.33 -33.06 -11.56
CA ALA A 14 1.95 -32.97 -12.87
C ALA A 14 1.21 -33.79 -13.95
N GLY A 15 1.07 -33.18 -15.13
CA GLY A 15 0.72 -33.85 -16.37
C GLY A 15 1.50 -33.26 -17.53
N LEU A 16 2.53 -34.00 -17.99
CA LEU A 16 3.29 -33.70 -19.20
C LEU A 16 2.45 -34.02 -20.46
N ALA A 17 2.30 -33.03 -21.33
CA ALA A 17 1.98 -33.27 -22.73
C ALA A 17 2.71 -32.27 -23.63
N ALA A 18 3.50 -32.79 -24.55
CA ALA A 18 4.26 -32.05 -25.54
C ALA A 18 3.43 -31.77 -26.81
N SER A 19 3.89 -30.77 -27.56
CA SER A 19 3.70 -30.44 -28.99
C SER A 19 2.99 -29.10 -29.19
N ASP A 20 3.52 -28.12 -29.87
CA ASP A 20 3.94 -28.03 -31.27
C ASP A 20 4.71 -26.71 -31.50
N ASP A 21 5.76 -26.83 -32.27
CA ASP A 21 6.58 -25.73 -32.82
C ASP A 21 5.75 -24.83 -33.76
N GLN A 22 5.59 -23.58 -33.39
CA GLN A 22 5.33 -22.49 -34.34
C GLN A 22 6.31 -21.34 -34.07
N PRO A 23 6.99 -20.83 -35.11
CA PRO A 23 7.94 -19.74 -34.92
C PRO A 23 7.16 -18.45 -34.59
N VAL A 24 7.40 -17.95 -33.39
CA VAL A 24 6.95 -16.61 -33.00
C VAL A 24 7.83 -15.61 -33.75
N ALA A 25 7.19 -14.85 -34.63
CA ALA A 25 7.80 -13.75 -35.35
C ALA A 25 8.43 -12.75 -34.40
N ASP A 26 9.62 -12.28 -34.76
CA ASP A 26 10.39 -11.23 -34.10
C ASP A 26 9.52 -10.07 -33.63
N ALA A 27 9.18 -10.06 -32.36
CA ALA A 27 8.74 -8.86 -31.68
C ALA A 27 10.01 -8.04 -31.40
N VAL A 28 10.28 -7.07 -32.26
CA VAL A 28 11.24 -6.00 -32.04
C VAL A 28 10.87 -5.40 -30.69
N ALA A 29 11.78 -5.54 -29.71
CA ALA A 29 11.69 -4.87 -28.44
C ALA A 29 11.55 -3.36 -28.73
N ALA A 30 10.37 -2.81 -28.54
CA ALA A 30 10.16 -1.37 -28.56
C ALA A 30 11.01 -0.81 -27.40
N GLU A 31 12.00 0.03 -27.73
CA GLU A 31 12.70 0.80 -26.71
C GLU A 31 11.64 1.56 -25.88
N PRO A 32 11.76 1.59 -24.55
CA PRO A 32 10.80 2.29 -23.73
C PRO A 32 10.75 3.75 -24.18
N THR A 33 9.58 4.16 -24.63
CA THR A 33 9.30 5.55 -24.97
C THR A 33 9.61 6.38 -23.73
N THR A 34 10.51 7.35 -23.86
CA THR A 34 10.97 8.24 -22.81
C THR A 34 9.86 9.22 -22.40
N ALA A 35 8.90 8.74 -21.67
CA ALA A 35 8.06 9.52 -20.76
C ALA A 35 7.78 8.56 -19.60
N ALA A 36 8.26 8.92 -18.40
CA ALA A 36 7.78 8.29 -17.18
C ALA A 36 6.27 8.51 -17.17
N GLU A 37 5.51 7.51 -17.63
CA GLU A 37 4.07 7.50 -17.41
C GLU A 37 3.90 7.37 -15.91
N GLU A 38 3.61 8.50 -15.26
CA GLU A 38 3.12 8.51 -13.90
C GLU A 38 1.89 7.60 -13.87
N ARG A 39 1.92 6.60 -13.02
CA ARG A 39 0.69 5.86 -12.71
C ARG A 39 -0.23 6.83 -11.99
N ALA A 40 -1.17 7.42 -12.75
CA ALA A 40 -2.15 8.31 -12.14
C ALA A 40 -2.84 7.60 -10.98
N PRO A 41 -2.99 8.25 -9.82
CA PRO A 41 -3.76 7.71 -8.72
C PRO A 41 -5.11 7.23 -9.24
N TRP A 42 -5.41 5.95 -9.04
CA TRP A 42 -6.67 5.38 -9.52
C TRP A 42 -7.49 4.87 -8.34
N ALA A 43 -8.70 5.38 -8.22
CA ALA A 43 -9.69 4.85 -7.31
C ALA A 43 -10.69 4.00 -8.10
N SER A 44 -10.93 2.78 -7.66
CA SER A 44 -11.93 1.92 -8.28
C SER A 44 -13.34 2.50 -8.11
N PRO A 45 -14.32 2.09 -8.92
CA PRO A 45 -15.71 2.54 -8.75
C PRO A 45 -16.25 2.30 -7.34
N LEU A 46 -15.96 1.12 -6.75
CA LEU A 46 -16.41 0.79 -5.40
C LEU A 46 -15.69 1.63 -4.33
N THR A 47 -14.39 1.79 -4.45
CA THR A 47 -13.58 2.66 -3.60
C THR A 47 -14.11 4.10 -3.64
N SER A 48 -14.37 4.61 -4.85
CA SER A 48 -14.93 5.95 -5.05
C SER A 48 -16.34 6.08 -4.46
N PHE A 49 -17.19 5.07 -4.66
CA PHE A 49 -18.55 5.07 -4.12
C PHE A 49 -18.59 5.12 -2.59
N LEU A 50 -17.66 4.41 -1.95
CA LEU A 50 -17.53 4.35 -0.49
C LEU A 50 -16.78 5.55 0.12
N GLY A 51 -16.21 6.44 -0.71
CA GLY A 51 -15.42 7.57 -0.23
C GLY A 51 -14.06 7.15 0.36
N LEU A 52 -13.45 6.10 -0.22
CA LEU A 52 -12.16 5.56 0.21
C LEU A 52 -11.01 5.93 -0.74
N GLY A 53 -11.28 6.83 -1.70
CA GLY A 53 -10.26 7.27 -2.66
C GLY A 53 -9.15 8.09 -1.99
N PRO A 54 -8.00 8.27 -2.67
CA PRO A 54 -6.84 8.97 -2.13
C PRO A 54 -7.16 10.41 -1.69
N GLU A 55 -8.06 11.09 -2.38
CA GLU A 55 -8.52 12.43 -1.98
C GLU A 55 -9.25 12.42 -0.63
N ALA A 56 -10.15 11.44 -0.41
CA ALA A 56 -10.88 11.31 0.85
C ALA A 56 -9.93 10.91 2.00
N ALA A 57 -8.96 10.05 1.74
CA ALA A 57 -7.93 9.68 2.70
C ALA A 57 -7.08 10.91 3.10
N ALA A 58 -6.65 11.71 2.13
CA ALA A 58 -5.88 12.93 2.37
C ALA A 58 -6.69 13.98 3.17
N GLU A 59 -7.98 14.17 2.87
CA GLU A 59 -8.87 15.04 3.64
C GLU A 59 -9.00 14.56 5.09
N HIS A 60 -9.19 13.25 5.28
CA HIS A 60 -9.34 12.66 6.61
C HIS A 60 -8.06 12.80 7.45
N MET A 61 -6.90 12.51 6.86
CA MET A 61 -5.60 12.69 7.51
C MET A 61 -5.35 14.17 7.84
N SER A 62 -5.63 15.08 6.91
CA SER A 62 -5.50 16.52 7.14
C SER A 62 -6.37 17.00 8.31
N ALA A 63 -7.62 16.53 8.38
CA ALA A 63 -8.52 16.87 9.49
C ALA A 63 -8.00 16.31 10.83
N GLY A 64 -7.46 15.11 10.84
CA GLY A 64 -6.84 14.49 12.00
C GLY A 64 -5.61 15.25 12.48
N GLU A 65 -4.70 15.60 11.58
CA GLU A 65 -3.50 16.38 11.87
C GLU A 65 -3.84 17.78 12.44
N GLN A 66 -4.91 18.41 11.96
CA GLN A 66 -5.37 19.68 12.55
C GLN A 66 -5.87 19.50 13.99
N LYS A 67 -6.54 18.38 14.31
CA LYS A 67 -6.93 18.07 15.69
C LYS A 67 -5.71 17.83 16.58
N ILE A 68 -4.70 17.09 16.09
CA ILE A 68 -3.44 16.89 16.80
C ILE A 68 -2.78 18.24 17.09
N ALA A 69 -2.65 19.11 16.07
CA ALA A 69 -2.05 20.42 16.23
C ALA A 69 -2.78 21.28 17.27
N ALA A 70 -4.11 21.28 17.26
CA ALA A 70 -4.91 22.03 18.24
C ALA A 70 -4.70 21.49 19.67
N CYS A 71 -4.64 20.18 19.85
CA CYS A 71 -4.36 19.54 21.13
C CYS A 71 -2.95 19.84 21.62
N MET A 72 -1.92 19.73 20.77
CA MET A 72 -0.52 20.04 21.11
C MET A 72 -0.33 21.50 21.48
N GLN A 73 -1.00 22.42 20.76
CA GLN A 73 -1.01 23.85 21.10
C GLN A 73 -1.66 24.09 22.47
N ALA A 74 -2.74 23.40 22.79
CA ALA A 74 -3.36 23.46 24.11
C ALA A 74 -2.44 22.92 25.22
N ALA A 75 -1.59 21.94 24.91
CA ALA A 75 -0.54 21.44 25.80
C ALA A 75 0.68 22.37 25.90
N GLY A 76 0.72 23.45 25.10
CA GLY A 76 1.77 24.48 25.12
C GLY A 76 2.95 24.20 24.20
N PHE A 77 2.77 23.38 23.17
CA PHE A 77 3.78 23.07 22.17
C PHE A 77 3.42 23.67 20.81
N GLU A 78 4.43 24.09 20.06
CA GLU A 78 4.30 24.39 18.65
C GLU A 78 4.27 23.05 17.89
N TYR A 79 3.25 22.88 17.05
CA TYR A 79 3.08 21.69 16.23
C TYR A 79 2.54 22.09 14.85
N THR A 80 3.26 21.70 13.82
CA THR A 80 2.87 21.89 12.43
C THR A 80 2.17 20.62 11.94
N PRO A 81 0.91 20.69 11.45
CA PRO A 81 0.23 19.50 10.90
C PRO A 81 1.05 18.86 9.79
N ALA A 82 1.30 17.56 9.91
CA ALA A 82 1.88 16.75 8.84
C ALA A 82 0.76 16.40 7.86
N VAL A 83 0.59 17.20 6.83
CA VAL A 83 -0.35 16.89 5.75
C VAL A 83 0.42 16.15 4.67
N PRO A 84 0.19 14.83 4.48
CA PRO A 84 0.82 14.12 3.38
C PRO A 84 0.39 14.78 2.07
N GLU A 85 1.33 15.12 1.23
CA GLU A 85 0.99 15.42 -0.16
C GLU A 85 0.41 14.15 -0.76
N THR A 86 -0.59 14.28 -1.65
CA THR A 86 -1.28 13.14 -2.29
C THR A 86 -0.35 12.22 -3.10
N ALA A 87 0.91 12.63 -3.23
CA ALA A 87 2.00 11.92 -3.88
C ALA A 87 2.92 11.17 -2.90
N ASP A 88 2.68 11.23 -1.60
CA ASP A 88 3.48 10.45 -0.64
C ASP A 88 3.19 8.96 -0.85
N VAL A 89 4.12 8.32 -1.53
CA VAL A 89 4.07 6.89 -1.84
C VAL A 89 4.12 6.12 -0.54
N LEU A 90 3.06 5.38 -0.27
CA LEU A 90 3.08 4.40 0.83
C LEU A 90 4.11 3.32 0.50
N PRO A 91 4.83 2.75 1.49
CA PRO A 91 5.72 1.62 1.27
C PRO A 91 4.99 0.49 0.52
N GLY A 92 5.60 0.00 -0.56
CA GLY A 92 5.02 -1.03 -1.42
C GLY A 92 4.23 -0.53 -2.62
N GLU A 93 3.92 0.76 -2.71
CA GLU A 93 3.20 1.34 -3.84
C GLU A 93 4.17 1.92 -4.88
N LEU A 94 4.12 1.40 -6.11
CA LEU A 94 4.93 1.89 -7.22
C LEU A 94 4.11 2.89 -8.03
N THR A 95 4.51 4.16 -8.01
CA THR A 95 3.79 5.25 -8.69
C THR A 95 4.40 5.61 -10.04
N SER A 96 5.72 5.55 -10.17
CA SER A 96 6.41 5.80 -11.43
C SER A 96 7.72 5.02 -11.53
N PHE A 97 8.25 4.93 -12.76
CA PHE A 97 9.59 4.35 -12.98
C PHE A 97 10.70 5.21 -12.34
N ALA A 98 10.50 6.53 -12.27
CA ALA A 98 11.43 7.43 -11.61
C ALA A 98 11.50 7.13 -10.10
N ASP A 99 10.33 7.03 -9.44
CA ASP A 99 10.25 6.72 -8.01
C ASP A 99 10.81 5.33 -7.70
N ALA A 100 10.44 4.31 -8.49
CA ALA A 100 10.99 2.97 -8.37
C ALA A 100 12.54 2.94 -8.52
N SER A 101 13.08 3.81 -9.36
CA SER A 101 14.52 3.92 -9.57
C SER A 101 15.26 4.63 -8.46
N GLU A 102 14.62 5.61 -7.81
CA GLU A 102 15.19 6.40 -6.73
C GLU A 102 14.96 5.74 -5.37
N TYR A 103 13.74 5.29 -5.13
CA TYR A 103 13.27 4.86 -3.81
C TYR A 103 12.98 3.36 -3.69
N GLY A 104 12.90 2.63 -4.80
CA GLY A 104 12.43 1.24 -4.77
C GLY A 104 10.94 1.18 -4.39
N TYR A 105 10.59 0.31 -3.46
CA TYR A 105 9.28 0.26 -2.81
C TYR A 105 9.19 1.17 -1.58
N GLY A 106 10.27 1.86 -1.23
CA GLY A 106 10.35 2.71 -0.06
C GLY A 106 10.58 1.99 1.28
N LEU A 107 10.92 0.70 1.25
CA LEU A 107 11.17 -0.11 2.46
C LEU A 107 12.44 0.26 3.18
N THR A 108 13.51 0.56 2.43
CA THR A 108 14.83 0.83 2.97
C THR A 108 15.12 2.31 3.14
N ILE A 109 14.11 3.16 2.94
CA ILE A 109 14.24 4.61 3.06
C ILE A 109 13.55 5.05 4.33
N ASN A 110 14.32 5.63 5.24
CA ASN A 110 13.75 6.29 6.40
C ASN A 110 13.24 7.69 6.01
N ARG A 111 12.12 7.76 5.29
CA ARG A 111 11.49 9.04 4.92
C ARG A 111 11.04 9.84 6.14
N SER A 112 10.70 9.15 7.23
CA SER A 112 10.21 9.81 8.44
C SER A 112 11.24 10.66 9.16
N ALA A 113 12.54 10.38 8.99
CA ALA A 113 13.58 11.07 9.73
C ALA A 113 13.89 12.48 9.20
N ASP A 114 13.84 12.69 7.88
CA ASP A 114 14.26 13.96 7.27
C ASP A 114 13.08 14.90 6.94
N GLU A 115 11.86 14.41 6.88
CA GLU A 115 10.66 15.15 6.44
C GLU A 115 9.61 15.39 7.54
N MET A 116 9.92 15.08 8.82
CA MET A 116 8.96 15.34 9.89
C MET A 116 8.83 16.85 10.14
N PRO A 117 7.66 17.47 9.88
CA PRO A 117 7.45 18.91 10.01
C PRO A 117 7.81 19.46 11.40
N ASN A 118 7.79 18.59 12.41
CA ASN A 118 8.01 18.94 13.80
C ASN A 118 9.40 18.57 14.32
N ARG A 119 10.27 18.00 13.49
CA ARG A 119 11.59 17.51 13.90
C ARG A 119 12.48 18.64 14.42
N GLU A 120 12.61 19.71 13.66
CA GLU A 120 13.46 20.83 14.06
C GLU A 120 12.98 21.47 15.37
N ALA A 121 11.67 21.65 15.52
CA ALA A 121 11.05 22.16 16.75
C ALA A 121 11.28 21.18 17.92
N TYR A 122 11.13 19.87 17.70
CA TYR A 122 11.39 18.85 18.71
C TYR A 122 12.87 18.77 19.13
N GLU A 123 13.80 18.83 18.17
CA GLU A 123 15.24 18.78 18.41
C GLU A 123 15.73 20.01 19.20
N ALA A 124 15.08 21.16 19.03
CA ALA A 124 15.38 22.38 19.76
C ALA A 124 14.97 22.34 21.25
N LEU A 125 14.10 21.40 21.64
CA LEU A 125 13.64 21.24 23.02
C LEU A 125 14.73 20.64 23.91
N SER A 126 14.74 21.04 25.20
CA SER A 126 15.54 20.36 26.22
C SER A 126 15.00 18.94 26.46
N ALA A 127 15.80 18.04 27.04
CA ALA A 127 15.40 16.65 27.31
C ALA A 127 14.07 16.56 28.13
N ARG A 128 13.88 17.48 29.10
CA ARG A 128 12.65 17.50 29.91
C ARG A 128 11.44 18.02 29.12
N GLU A 129 11.67 18.91 28.16
CA GLU A 129 10.59 19.41 27.27
C GLU A 129 10.22 18.37 26.24
N ARG A 130 11.17 17.57 25.74
CA ARG A 130 10.89 16.42 24.86
C ARG A 130 10.03 15.38 25.56
N GLU A 131 10.37 15.01 26.79
CA GLU A 131 9.55 14.09 27.60
C GLU A 131 8.09 14.60 27.73
N ARG A 132 7.91 15.90 27.98
CA ARG A 132 6.56 16.50 28.05
C ARG A 132 5.88 16.58 26.69
N TRP A 133 6.63 16.77 25.62
CA TRP A 133 6.12 16.76 24.26
C TRP A 133 5.65 15.36 23.86
N ASP A 134 6.46 14.35 24.16
CA ASP A 134 6.13 12.94 23.94
C ASP A 134 4.89 12.53 24.77
N ASP A 135 4.84 12.91 26.04
CA ASP A 135 3.66 12.68 26.90
C ASP A 135 2.40 13.37 26.33
N ALA A 136 2.53 14.57 25.79
CA ALA A 136 1.40 15.28 25.18
C ALA A 136 0.92 14.61 23.90
N LEU A 137 1.85 14.15 23.05
CA LEU A 137 1.52 13.55 21.76
C LEU A 137 1.01 12.10 21.91
N TYR A 138 1.74 11.26 22.66
CA TYR A 138 1.50 9.82 22.74
C TYR A 138 0.79 9.38 24.03
N GLY A 139 0.71 10.27 25.04
CA GLY A 139 0.30 9.95 26.40
C GLY A 139 1.46 9.53 27.28
N PRO A 140 1.30 9.63 28.64
CA PRO A 140 2.31 9.22 29.61
C PRO A 140 2.76 7.78 29.38
N ALA A 141 4.06 7.56 29.25
CA ALA A 141 4.62 6.24 28.92
C ALA A 141 4.05 5.60 27.62
N ALA A 142 3.62 6.42 26.67
CA ALA A 142 2.98 6.02 25.42
C ALA A 142 1.74 5.12 25.64
N ASP A 143 0.93 5.44 26.66
CA ASP A 143 -0.28 4.69 27.04
C ASP A 143 -1.47 4.91 26.10
N GLY A 144 -1.27 5.71 25.03
CA GLY A 144 -2.28 5.99 24.02
C GLY A 144 -3.36 6.98 24.47
N THR A 145 -3.10 7.81 25.48
CA THR A 145 -4.04 8.86 25.94
C THR A 145 -3.70 10.26 25.44
N GLY A 146 -2.66 10.41 24.58
CA GLY A 146 -2.20 11.68 24.06
C GLY A 146 -3.01 12.22 22.88
N CYS A 147 -2.58 13.37 22.35
CA CYS A 147 -3.22 14.09 21.26
C CYS A 147 -3.43 13.23 20.00
N LEU A 148 -2.52 12.31 19.72
CA LEU A 148 -2.65 11.39 18.61
C LEU A 148 -3.90 10.50 18.74
N ASN A 149 -4.13 9.96 19.94
CA ASN A 149 -5.30 9.14 20.21
C ASN A 149 -6.59 9.98 20.33
N GLU A 150 -6.51 11.18 20.94
CA GLU A 150 -7.65 12.10 21.02
C GLU A 150 -8.13 12.58 19.64
N ALA A 151 -7.21 12.71 18.68
CA ALA A 151 -7.56 13.05 17.29
C ALA A 151 -8.47 12.00 16.67
N GLY A 152 -8.38 10.74 17.12
CA GLY A 152 -9.24 9.64 16.67
C GLY A 152 -9.09 9.40 15.16
N ILE A 153 -7.85 9.50 14.64
CA ILE A 153 -7.63 9.22 13.22
C ILE A 153 -7.88 7.73 13.01
N VAL A 154 -9.00 7.42 12.42
CA VAL A 154 -9.33 6.08 11.93
C VAL A 154 -9.22 6.14 10.43
N LEU A 155 -8.28 5.41 9.85
CA LEU A 155 -8.16 5.36 8.39
C LEU A 155 -9.46 4.84 7.78
N PRO A 156 -9.89 5.39 6.61
CA PRO A 156 -11.15 5.01 5.97
C PRO A 156 -11.28 3.48 5.77
N GLU A 157 -10.17 2.79 5.50
CA GLU A 157 -10.13 1.33 5.35
C GLU A 157 -10.40 0.61 6.67
N GLN A 158 -9.90 1.12 7.79
CA GLN A 158 -10.16 0.56 9.13
C GLN A 158 -11.62 0.79 9.53
N ALA A 159 -12.19 1.94 9.14
CA ALA A 159 -13.61 2.20 9.32
C ALA A 159 -14.46 1.21 8.51
N LEU A 160 -14.08 0.96 7.26
CA LEU A 160 -14.73 -0.03 6.40
C LEU A 160 -14.69 -1.43 7.03
N GLU A 161 -13.52 -1.90 7.45
CA GLU A 161 -13.33 -3.23 8.04
C GLU A 161 -14.20 -3.38 9.32
N ARG A 162 -14.18 -2.38 10.18
CA ARG A 162 -14.98 -2.35 11.40
C ARG A 162 -16.49 -2.45 11.10
N GLU A 163 -16.98 -1.65 10.14
CA GLU A 163 -18.40 -1.66 9.79
C GLU A 163 -18.79 -2.98 9.09
N LEU A 164 -17.97 -3.52 8.19
CA LEU A 164 -18.22 -4.80 7.52
C LEU A 164 -18.24 -5.98 8.50
N SER A 165 -17.59 -5.88 9.66
CA SER A 165 -17.63 -6.91 10.71
C SER A 165 -18.99 -6.98 11.44
N ARG A 166 -19.85 -5.98 11.30
CA ARG A 166 -21.16 -5.91 11.95
C ARG A 166 -22.17 -6.87 11.31
N PRO A 167 -23.06 -7.46 12.12
CA PRO A 167 -24.02 -8.45 11.61
C PRO A 167 -24.89 -7.98 10.47
N GLU A 168 -25.29 -6.69 10.46
CA GLU A 168 -26.12 -6.09 9.43
C GLU A 168 -25.46 -6.03 8.05
N PHE A 169 -24.11 -5.95 7.98
CA PHE A 169 -23.37 -5.89 6.72
C PHE A 169 -22.75 -7.23 6.30
N ARG A 170 -23.03 -8.32 7.02
CA ARG A 170 -22.42 -9.63 6.75
C ARG A 170 -22.65 -10.13 5.31
N ASN A 171 -23.85 -9.94 4.76
CA ASN A 171 -24.15 -10.37 3.40
C ASN A 171 -23.43 -9.50 2.37
N LEU A 172 -23.34 -8.19 2.64
CA LEU A 172 -22.58 -7.26 1.79
C LEU A 172 -21.09 -7.60 1.81
N ALA A 173 -20.52 -7.87 2.99
CA ALA A 173 -19.13 -8.30 3.13
C ALA A 173 -18.85 -9.60 2.36
N ALA A 174 -19.75 -10.59 2.43
CA ALA A 174 -19.65 -11.82 1.65
C ALA A 174 -19.72 -11.54 0.13
N GLY A 175 -20.64 -10.67 -0.31
CA GLY A 175 -20.75 -10.27 -1.72
C GLY A 175 -19.49 -9.54 -2.22
N MET A 176 -18.89 -8.67 -1.41
CA MET A 176 -17.61 -8.01 -1.73
C MET A 176 -16.45 -9.01 -1.85
N ALA A 177 -16.41 -10.03 -0.99
CA ALA A 177 -15.41 -11.10 -1.10
C ALA A 177 -15.60 -11.97 -2.36
N GLU A 178 -16.85 -12.24 -2.74
CA GLU A 178 -17.18 -12.94 -3.99
C GLU A 178 -16.80 -12.10 -5.22
N LEU A 179 -17.04 -10.78 -5.18
CA LEU A 179 -16.62 -9.83 -6.21
C LEU A 179 -15.09 -9.85 -6.39
N GLU A 180 -14.33 -9.75 -5.31
CA GLU A 180 -12.87 -9.80 -5.38
C GLU A 180 -12.37 -11.13 -5.94
N THR A 181 -13.01 -12.22 -5.55
CA THR A 181 -12.72 -13.55 -6.12
C THR A 181 -13.01 -13.57 -7.63
N ALA A 182 -14.12 -12.99 -8.06
CA ALA A 182 -14.49 -12.95 -9.49
C ALA A 182 -13.49 -12.11 -10.31
N ILE A 183 -12.97 -11.00 -9.74
CA ILE A 183 -11.95 -10.18 -10.38
C ILE A 183 -10.64 -10.95 -10.51
N THR A 184 -10.11 -11.47 -9.39
CA THR A 184 -8.79 -12.11 -9.34
C THR A 184 -8.74 -13.43 -10.13
N THR A 185 -9.85 -14.17 -10.23
CA THR A 185 -9.94 -15.41 -11.02
C THR A 185 -10.44 -15.19 -12.44
N HIS A 186 -10.71 -13.96 -12.85
CA HIS A 186 -11.13 -13.68 -14.22
C HIS A 186 -10.06 -14.10 -15.23
N GLU A 187 -10.47 -14.78 -16.31
CA GLU A 187 -9.54 -15.37 -17.29
C GLU A 187 -8.53 -14.37 -17.87
N ARG A 188 -8.95 -13.12 -18.11
CA ARG A 188 -8.06 -12.08 -18.62
C ARG A 188 -7.06 -11.63 -17.56
N VAL A 189 -7.48 -11.52 -16.29
CA VAL A 189 -6.62 -11.15 -15.16
C VAL A 189 -5.59 -12.25 -14.90
N THR A 190 -6.01 -13.53 -14.86
CA THR A 190 -5.07 -14.66 -14.69
C THR A 190 -4.05 -14.77 -15.81
N ARG A 191 -4.43 -14.45 -17.05
CA ARG A 191 -3.46 -14.36 -18.16
C ARG A 191 -2.50 -13.19 -18.00
N ALA A 192 -2.98 -12.04 -17.54
CA ALA A 192 -2.14 -10.87 -17.29
C ALA A 192 -1.14 -11.12 -16.13
N VAL A 193 -1.57 -11.81 -15.08
CA VAL A 193 -0.68 -12.29 -13.99
C VAL A 193 0.42 -13.20 -14.55
N SER A 194 0.05 -14.17 -15.39
CA SER A 194 1.04 -15.08 -16.01
C SER A 194 2.04 -14.34 -16.91
N ALA A 195 1.58 -13.32 -17.64
CA ALA A 195 2.45 -12.47 -18.45
C ALA A 195 3.39 -11.62 -17.60
N TRP A 196 2.88 -11.06 -16.49
CA TRP A 196 3.70 -10.33 -15.51
C TRP A 196 4.79 -11.24 -14.91
N SER A 197 4.44 -12.45 -14.45
CA SER A 197 5.40 -13.43 -13.92
C SER A 197 6.50 -13.78 -14.93
N ALA A 198 6.13 -14.00 -16.19
CA ALA A 198 7.11 -14.25 -17.26
C ALA A 198 8.02 -13.03 -17.49
N CYS A 199 7.47 -11.81 -17.51
CA CYS A 199 8.23 -10.58 -17.62
C CYS A 199 9.23 -10.42 -16.45
N MET A 200 8.82 -10.68 -15.20
CA MET A 200 9.71 -10.63 -14.04
C MET A 200 10.86 -11.64 -14.14
N ALA A 201 10.56 -12.84 -14.64
CA ALA A 201 11.60 -13.85 -14.88
C ALA A 201 12.61 -13.41 -15.94
N GLU A 202 12.19 -12.69 -17.00
CA GLU A 202 13.07 -12.08 -18.00
C GLU A 202 13.92 -10.92 -17.45
N GLN A 203 13.49 -10.32 -16.33
CA GLN A 203 14.23 -9.28 -15.60
C GLN A 203 15.09 -9.85 -14.46
N ASP A 204 15.43 -11.14 -14.49
CA ASP A 204 16.24 -11.86 -13.48
C ASP A 204 15.55 -12.10 -12.13
N PHE A 205 14.22 -12.00 -12.06
CA PHE A 205 13.43 -12.30 -10.85
C PHE A 205 12.43 -13.43 -11.10
N PRO A 206 12.92 -14.68 -11.30
CA PRO A 206 12.04 -15.83 -11.53
C PRO A 206 11.36 -16.32 -10.25
N GLY A 207 10.21 -16.96 -10.40
CA GLY A 207 9.49 -17.61 -9.29
C GLY A 207 8.55 -16.67 -8.52
N LEU A 208 8.24 -15.53 -9.08
CA LEU A 208 7.18 -14.65 -8.60
C LEU A 208 5.87 -15.00 -9.31
N ASP A 209 4.83 -15.28 -8.55
CA ASP A 209 3.58 -15.83 -9.07
C ASP A 209 2.48 -14.76 -9.27
N ALA A 210 2.56 -13.62 -8.55
CA ALA A 210 1.57 -12.57 -8.62
C ALA A 210 2.17 -11.16 -8.38
N PRO A 211 1.57 -10.10 -8.94
CA PRO A 211 1.89 -8.72 -8.58
C PRO A 211 1.79 -8.51 -7.06
N GLY A 212 2.85 -7.94 -6.48
CA GLY A 212 3.05 -7.84 -5.04
C GLY A 212 4.16 -8.76 -4.50
N ASP A 213 4.42 -9.90 -5.16
CA ASP A 213 5.50 -10.81 -4.72
C ASP A 213 6.88 -10.16 -4.80
N GLY A 214 7.05 -9.14 -5.67
CA GLY A 214 8.28 -8.36 -5.73
C GLY A 214 8.58 -7.62 -4.42
N PHE A 215 7.56 -7.03 -3.80
CA PHE A 215 7.67 -6.41 -2.49
C PHE A 215 8.00 -7.43 -1.39
N GLU A 216 7.29 -8.57 -1.39
CA GLU A 216 7.54 -9.67 -0.44
C GLU A 216 8.96 -10.23 -0.58
N LEU A 217 9.48 -10.34 -1.81
CA LEU A 217 10.86 -10.75 -2.07
C LEU A 217 11.88 -9.81 -1.41
N VAL A 218 11.64 -8.50 -1.44
CA VAL A 218 12.50 -7.52 -0.76
C VAL A 218 12.38 -7.64 0.76
N LEU A 219 11.18 -7.86 1.30
CA LEU A 219 10.96 -8.12 2.73
C LEU A 219 11.70 -9.38 3.20
N GLU A 220 11.59 -10.45 2.44
CA GLU A 220 12.32 -11.70 2.75
C GLU A 220 13.83 -11.46 2.77
N ARG A 221 14.36 -10.73 1.78
CA ARG A 221 15.77 -10.37 1.72
C ARG A 221 16.20 -9.52 2.91
N ALA A 222 15.38 -8.55 3.30
CA ALA A 222 15.60 -7.72 4.49
C ALA A 222 15.65 -8.58 5.75
N GLY A 223 14.68 -9.48 5.95
CA GLY A 223 14.62 -10.42 7.06
C GLY A 223 15.85 -11.32 7.14
N GLN A 224 16.31 -11.85 6.01
CA GLN A 224 17.54 -12.65 5.94
C GLN A 224 18.77 -11.83 6.35
N THR A 225 18.86 -10.56 5.94
CA THR A 225 19.97 -9.67 6.26
C THR A 225 20.00 -9.30 7.73
N VAL A 226 18.84 -8.99 8.31
CA VAL A 226 18.71 -8.63 9.75
C VAL A 226 18.77 -9.86 10.66
N GLY A 227 18.51 -11.07 10.14
CA GLY A 227 18.42 -12.31 10.92
C GLY A 227 17.16 -12.41 11.79
N ALA A 228 16.09 -11.72 11.41
CA ALA A 228 14.78 -11.72 12.08
C ALA A 228 13.66 -11.42 11.08
N ASP A 229 12.43 -11.78 11.40
CA ASP A 229 11.28 -11.37 10.62
C ASP A 229 11.17 -9.83 10.63
N VAL A 230 11.09 -9.26 9.44
CA VAL A 230 10.81 -7.84 9.23
C VAL A 230 9.32 -7.74 8.96
N ALA A 231 8.59 -7.23 9.94
CA ALA A 231 7.20 -6.87 9.75
C ALA A 231 7.14 -5.40 9.31
N VAL A 232 6.34 -5.12 8.30
CA VAL A 232 6.02 -3.75 7.92
C VAL A 232 4.72 -3.39 8.64
N ASP A 233 4.83 -3.21 9.95
CA ASP A 233 3.75 -2.64 10.75
C ASP A 233 3.81 -1.11 10.61
N GLY A 234 3.20 -0.61 9.54
CA GLY A 234 3.16 0.83 9.27
C GLY A 234 4.54 1.41 8.97
N PHE A 235 5.01 2.33 9.78
CA PHE A 235 6.27 3.06 9.57
C PHE A 235 7.41 2.60 10.49
N ASP A 236 7.35 1.37 11.04
CA ASP A 236 8.45 0.87 11.88
C ASP A 236 9.68 0.54 11.05
N THR A 237 10.61 1.48 11.02
CA THR A 237 11.93 1.35 10.36
C THR A 237 13.06 1.03 11.34
N ALA A 238 12.77 0.71 12.60
CA ALA A 238 13.79 0.45 13.63
C ALA A 238 14.70 -0.74 13.30
N TRP A 239 14.26 -1.63 12.41
CA TRP A 239 15.10 -2.73 11.90
C TRP A 239 16.26 -2.22 11.02
N LEU A 240 16.14 -1.06 10.36
CA LEU A 240 17.20 -0.44 9.55
C LEU A 240 18.42 -0.09 10.42
N ASP A 241 18.21 0.30 11.67
CA ASP A 241 19.29 0.65 12.61
C ASP A 241 20.19 -0.55 12.96
N ARG A 242 19.76 -1.77 12.64
CA ARG A 242 20.51 -3.01 12.86
C ARG A 242 21.44 -3.35 11.71
N LEU A 243 21.29 -2.68 10.57
CA LEU A 243 22.13 -2.89 9.38
C LEU A 243 23.39 -2.01 9.44
N SER A 244 24.50 -2.55 8.96
CA SER A 244 25.67 -1.72 8.63
C SER A 244 25.38 -0.91 7.35
N ASP A 245 26.12 0.20 7.15
CA ASP A 245 25.99 1.03 5.94
C ASP A 245 26.15 0.20 4.65
N ALA A 246 27.00 -0.81 4.65
CA ALA A 246 27.23 -1.68 3.49
C ALA A 246 26.04 -2.61 3.22
N GLU A 247 25.45 -3.21 4.26
CA GLU A 247 24.27 -4.06 4.15
C GLU A 247 23.05 -3.27 3.71
N LEU A 248 22.88 -2.06 4.26
CA LEU A 248 21.80 -1.16 3.85
C LEU A 248 21.94 -0.76 2.37
N ALA A 249 23.15 -0.39 1.92
CA ALA A 249 23.39 -0.01 0.54
C ALA A 249 23.12 -1.17 -0.44
N GLU A 250 23.51 -2.42 -0.08
CA GLU A 250 23.23 -3.61 -0.87
C GLU A 250 21.74 -3.90 -0.95
N LEU A 251 21.02 -3.79 0.17
CA LEU A 251 19.59 -4.01 0.22
C LEU A 251 18.82 -2.95 -0.57
N GLN A 252 19.22 -1.68 -0.49
CA GLN A 252 18.65 -0.58 -1.28
C GLN A 252 18.82 -0.81 -2.78
N GLU A 253 19.99 -1.26 -3.23
CA GLU A 253 20.20 -1.54 -4.65
C GLU A 253 19.35 -2.73 -5.12
N PHE A 254 19.23 -3.77 -4.29
CA PHE A 254 18.36 -4.90 -4.56
C PHE A 254 16.89 -4.46 -4.66
N GLU A 255 16.39 -3.69 -3.69
CA GLU A 255 15.03 -3.15 -3.68
C GLU A 255 14.73 -2.35 -4.95
N ARG A 256 15.63 -1.41 -5.32
CA ARG A 256 15.48 -0.63 -6.55
C ARG A 256 15.51 -1.49 -7.82
N ALA A 257 16.30 -2.55 -7.83
CA ALA A 257 16.34 -3.45 -8.97
C ALA A 257 15.02 -4.20 -9.16
N VAL A 258 14.46 -4.76 -8.08
CA VAL A 258 13.15 -5.44 -8.09
C VAL A 258 12.05 -4.45 -8.48
N ALA A 259 11.98 -3.29 -7.84
CA ALA A 259 10.95 -2.29 -8.10
C ALA A 259 10.96 -1.78 -9.56
N ARG A 260 12.15 -1.55 -10.14
CA ARG A 260 12.28 -1.18 -11.58
C ARG A 260 11.81 -2.28 -12.52
N ALA A 261 12.05 -3.54 -12.18
CA ALA A 261 11.55 -4.65 -12.96
C ALA A 261 10.02 -4.73 -12.86
N ASP A 262 9.50 -4.65 -11.66
CA ASP A 262 8.08 -4.77 -11.35
C ASP A 262 7.26 -3.68 -12.07
N ILE A 263 7.64 -2.39 -11.93
CA ILE A 263 6.91 -1.29 -12.57
C ILE A 263 6.86 -1.42 -14.11
N ARG A 264 7.89 -2.01 -14.75
CA ARG A 264 7.90 -2.27 -16.18
C ARG A 264 6.91 -3.38 -16.56
N CYS A 265 6.82 -4.41 -15.71
CA CYS A 265 5.99 -5.58 -15.96
C CYS A 265 4.51 -5.36 -15.60
N LEU A 266 4.22 -4.37 -14.72
CA LEU A 266 2.87 -4.10 -14.22
C LEU A 266 1.93 -3.44 -15.25
N ALA A 267 2.44 -2.72 -16.25
CA ALA A 267 1.61 -1.86 -17.09
C ALA A 267 0.44 -2.59 -17.78
N ASP A 268 0.71 -3.75 -18.39
CA ASP A 268 -0.30 -4.55 -19.07
C ASP A 268 -1.27 -5.23 -18.07
N TYR A 269 -0.76 -5.67 -16.92
CA TYR A 269 -1.57 -6.22 -15.84
C TYR A 269 -2.55 -5.17 -15.31
N ASP A 270 -2.06 -3.98 -14.96
CA ASP A 270 -2.86 -2.88 -14.45
C ASP A 270 -4.00 -2.49 -15.41
N ALA A 271 -3.70 -2.40 -16.71
CA ALA A 271 -4.71 -2.03 -17.69
C ALA A 271 -5.86 -3.05 -17.73
N VAL A 272 -5.51 -4.34 -17.72
CA VAL A 272 -6.50 -5.42 -17.74
C VAL A 272 -7.28 -5.50 -16.42
N GLU A 273 -6.59 -5.44 -15.30
CA GLU A 273 -7.20 -5.53 -13.97
C GLU A 273 -8.18 -4.37 -13.74
N ARG A 274 -7.78 -3.15 -14.04
CA ARG A 274 -8.63 -1.94 -13.91
C ARG A 274 -9.88 -2.02 -14.79
N GLU A 275 -9.78 -2.51 -16.02
CA GLU A 275 -10.93 -2.68 -16.90
C GLU A 275 -11.93 -3.68 -16.30
N ILE A 276 -11.45 -4.87 -15.92
CA ILE A 276 -12.31 -5.94 -15.38
C ILE A 276 -12.91 -5.52 -14.03
N ARG A 277 -12.12 -4.93 -13.15
CA ARG A 277 -12.58 -4.41 -11.86
C ARG A 277 -13.64 -3.33 -12.04
N THR A 278 -13.43 -2.40 -12.98
CA THR A 278 -14.39 -1.34 -13.27
C THR A 278 -15.75 -1.91 -13.68
N ASP A 279 -15.76 -2.90 -14.58
CA ASP A 279 -16.99 -3.51 -15.06
C ASP A 279 -17.73 -4.25 -13.96
N LEU A 280 -17.03 -5.12 -13.22
CA LEU A 280 -17.63 -5.95 -12.18
C LEU A 280 -18.08 -5.13 -10.96
N GLU A 281 -17.29 -4.13 -10.55
CA GLU A 281 -17.68 -3.24 -9.46
C GLU A 281 -18.88 -2.37 -9.81
N ASN A 282 -18.99 -1.87 -11.03
CA ASN A 282 -20.18 -1.13 -11.47
C ASN A 282 -21.44 -1.99 -11.44
N GLU A 283 -21.34 -3.27 -11.85
CA GLU A 283 -22.46 -4.21 -11.74
C GLU A 283 -22.82 -4.48 -10.27
N PHE A 284 -21.84 -4.69 -9.42
CA PHE A 284 -22.02 -4.88 -7.98
C PHE A 284 -22.68 -3.68 -7.31
N ILE A 285 -22.18 -2.46 -7.59
CA ILE A 285 -22.76 -1.21 -7.08
C ILE A 285 -24.23 -1.07 -7.52
N ALA A 286 -24.53 -1.40 -8.76
CA ALA A 286 -25.91 -1.33 -9.25
C ALA A 286 -26.84 -2.29 -8.50
N GLY A 287 -26.35 -3.47 -8.13
CA GLY A 287 -27.10 -4.51 -7.40
C GLY A 287 -27.24 -4.21 -5.89
N HIS A 288 -26.28 -3.51 -5.29
CA HIS A 288 -26.19 -3.32 -3.83
C HIS A 288 -26.21 -1.86 -3.39
N ARG A 289 -26.74 -0.95 -4.23
CA ARG A 289 -26.65 0.50 -4.02
C ARG A 289 -27.11 0.98 -2.65
N ASP A 290 -28.25 0.49 -2.17
CA ASP A 290 -28.83 0.94 -0.89
C ASP A 290 -28.04 0.41 0.31
N GLU A 291 -27.54 -0.83 0.22
CA GLU A 291 -26.70 -1.43 1.26
C GLU A 291 -25.35 -0.72 1.35
N LEU A 292 -24.71 -0.43 0.20
CA LEU A 292 -23.47 0.33 0.12
C LEU A 292 -23.63 1.77 0.62
N ALA A 293 -24.75 2.43 0.33
CA ALA A 293 -25.05 3.76 0.87
C ALA A 293 -25.23 3.74 2.39
N SER A 294 -25.86 2.69 2.93
CA SER A 294 -25.99 2.48 4.37
C SER A 294 -24.64 2.23 5.04
N LEU A 295 -23.78 1.43 4.42
CA LEU A 295 -22.42 1.16 4.89
C LEU A 295 -21.60 2.46 4.92
N ARG A 296 -21.61 3.25 3.85
CA ARG A 296 -20.91 4.55 3.81
C ARG A 296 -21.39 5.47 4.92
N SER A 297 -22.72 5.58 5.12
CA SER A 297 -23.26 6.42 6.19
C SER A 297 -22.86 5.93 7.58
N ALA A 298 -22.72 4.61 7.79
CA ALA A 298 -22.24 4.07 9.05
C ALA A 298 -20.75 4.40 9.28
N MET A 299 -19.93 4.34 8.26
CA MET A 299 -18.52 4.74 8.31
C MET A 299 -18.37 6.23 8.68
N GLU A 300 -19.16 7.12 8.05
CA GLU A 300 -19.15 8.56 8.33
C GLU A 300 -19.60 8.91 9.78
N GLN A 301 -20.43 8.06 10.41
CA GLN A 301 -20.94 8.29 11.78
C GLN A 301 -19.98 7.81 12.86
N HIS A 302 -19.11 6.88 12.55
CA HIS A 302 -18.23 6.21 13.51
C HIS A 302 -16.72 6.40 13.21
N GLY A 303 -16.38 7.11 12.16
CA GLY A 303 -15.04 7.58 11.80
C GLY A 303 -14.86 9.02 12.22
#